data_7fd20fd60c3644d6c41a0d22a4d3d1e2
#
_entry.id   7fd20fd60c3644d6c41a0d22a4d3d1e2
#
_cell.length_a   1.000
_cell.length_b   1.000
_cell.length_c   1.000
_cell.angle_alpha   90.00
_cell.angle_beta   90.00
_cell.angle_gamma   90.00
#
_symmetry.space_group_name_H-M   'P 1'
#
loop_
_entity.id
_entity.type
_entity.pdbx_description
1 polymer ?
#
loop_
_entity_poly.entity_id
_entity_poly.type
_entity_poly.pdbx_seq_one_letter_code
_entity_poly.pdbx_strand_id
1 'polypeptide(L)'
;KFLEAGVFNKLSEDEYFKELRLQKQELEKEKVKTRDERNELKRVIREEARKESYKEQILRSISEYQCNPLSYDESKQFTGILKTDNDLIISCTDIHAGIEIDNYFNKFDEEVLRNRFNQYLDKIFEVQLRHGSENAYVILSELVSGIIHNELRIENNQNLIEQFLSVTNYLSHFLSEQSYHFNSVNVYICQGNHRRIRPKKED
;
A
#
# COMPACT_ATOMS: atom_id res chain seq x y z
N LYS A 1 -71.95 -13.99 9.28
CA LYS A 1 -71.94 -14.02 7.80
C LYS A 1 -70.70 -14.68 7.20
N PHE A 2 -69.58 -14.81 7.94
CA PHE A 2 -68.38 -15.53 7.46
C PHE A 2 -68.34 -17.01 7.81
N LEU A 3 -69.19 -17.45 8.72
CA LEU A 3 -69.27 -18.85 9.14
C LEU A 3 -70.20 -19.71 8.21
N GLU A 4 -70.93 -19.09 7.29
CA GLU A 4 -71.88 -19.80 6.36
C GLU A 4 -71.26 -20.08 5.00
N ALA A 5 -70.01 -19.66 4.74
CA ALA A 5 -69.41 -19.78 3.42
C ALA A 5 -68.56 -21.05 3.22
N GLY A 6 -68.75 -22.11 4.01
CA GLY A 6 -68.16 -23.45 3.68
C GLY A 6 -66.68 -23.53 3.40
N VAL A 7 -65.90 -22.53 3.77
CA VAL A 7 -64.47 -22.39 3.36
C VAL A 7 -63.50 -22.98 4.39
N PHE A 8 -63.99 -23.45 5.53
CA PHE A 8 -63.14 -24.24 6.44
C PHE A 8 -63.25 -25.73 6.05
N ASN A 9 -62.45 -26.14 5.04
CA ASN A 9 -62.06 -27.50 4.96
C ASN A 9 -61.41 -27.85 6.31
N LYS A 10 -62.03 -28.78 7.06
CA LYS A 10 -61.45 -29.37 8.25
C LYS A 10 -60.24 -30.21 7.76
N LEU A 11 -59.11 -29.58 7.65
CA LEU A 11 -57.82 -30.28 7.60
C LEU A 11 -57.77 -31.16 8.84
N SER A 12 -57.37 -32.44 8.68
CA SER A 12 -57.12 -33.28 9.85
C SER A 12 -56.08 -32.60 10.75
N GLU A 13 -56.15 -32.80 12.07
CA GLU A 13 -55.18 -32.18 12.97
C GLU A 13 -53.74 -32.39 12.51
N ASP A 14 -53.41 -33.57 11.95
CA ASP A 14 -52.10 -33.89 11.40
C ASP A 14 -51.70 -33.07 10.16
N GLU A 15 -52.63 -32.71 9.29
CA GLU A 15 -52.37 -31.87 8.11
C GLU A 15 -52.16 -30.42 8.54
N TYR A 16 -52.93 -29.93 9.51
CA TYR A 16 -52.75 -28.59 10.07
C TYR A 16 -51.39 -28.44 10.74
N PHE A 17 -50.92 -29.41 11.53
CA PHE A 17 -49.61 -29.39 12.13
C PHE A 17 -48.47 -29.50 11.11
N LYS A 18 -48.65 -30.21 10.01
CA LYS A 18 -47.67 -30.26 8.91
C LYS A 18 -47.53 -28.88 8.23
N GLU A 19 -48.63 -28.27 7.92
CA GLU A 19 -48.63 -26.95 7.29
C GLU A 19 -48.05 -25.88 8.19
N LEU A 20 -48.32 -25.88 9.47
CA LEU A 20 -47.73 -25.00 10.47
C LEU A 20 -46.22 -25.18 10.57
N ARG A 21 -45.72 -26.42 10.50
CA ARG A 21 -44.27 -26.70 10.47
C ARG A 21 -43.59 -26.15 9.22
N LEU A 22 -44.24 -26.30 8.04
CA LEU A 22 -43.71 -25.74 6.79
C LEU A 22 -43.65 -24.22 6.83
N GLN A 23 -44.69 -23.55 7.26
CA GLN A 23 -44.71 -22.11 7.41
C GLN A 23 -43.65 -21.61 8.39
N LYS A 24 -43.45 -22.32 9.49
CA LYS A 24 -42.40 -22.01 10.46
C LYS A 24 -41.01 -22.15 9.85
N GLN A 25 -40.78 -23.20 9.06
CA GLN A 25 -39.51 -23.39 8.35
C GLN A 25 -39.23 -22.30 7.31
N GLU A 26 -40.25 -21.88 6.56
CA GLU A 26 -40.14 -20.79 5.61
C GLU A 26 -39.80 -19.46 6.30
N LEU A 27 -40.51 -19.16 7.37
CA LEU A 27 -40.25 -17.97 8.19
C LEU A 27 -38.83 -17.96 8.75
N GLU A 28 -38.32 -19.09 9.24
CA GLU A 28 -36.95 -19.20 9.72
C GLU A 28 -35.92 -19.01 8.58
N LYS A 29 -36.17 -19.56 7.39
CA LYS A 29 -35.33 -19.32 6.22
C LYS A 29 -35.28 -17.84 5.82
N GLU A 30 -36.45 -17.18 5.82
CA GLU A 30 -36.55 -15.76 5.50
C GLU A 30 -35.80 -14.88 6.53
N LYS A 31 -35.90 -15.21 7.83
CA LYS A 31 -35.15 -14.54 8.88
C LYS A 31 -33.65 -14.68 8.69
N VAL A 32 -33.18 -15.89 8.34
CA VAL A 32 -31.75 -16.12 8.07
C VAL A 32 -31.29 -15.29 6.88
N LYS A 33 -32.05 -15.33 5.77
CA LYS A 33 -31.75 -14.53 4.56
C LYS A 33 -31.65 -13.03 4.88
N THR A 34 -32.63 -12.48 5.57
CA THR A 34 -32.64 -11.06 5.97
C THR A 34 -31.44 -10.70 6.86
N ARG A 35 -31.05 -11.61 7.77
CA ARG A 35 -29.88 -11.41 8.62
C ARG A 35 -28.59 -11.40 7.79
N ASP A 36 -28.46 -12.29 6.84
CA ASP A 36 -27.28 -12.39 5.98
C ASP A 36 -27.16 -11.17 5.05
N GLU A 37 -28.25 -10.72 4.46
CA GLU A 37 -28.33 -9.47 3.68
C GLU A 37 -27.92 -8.24 4.52
N ARG A 38 -28.39 -8.15 5.77
CA ARG A 38 -27.97 -7.08 6.69
C ARG A 38 -26.48 -7.13 7.04
N ASN A 39 -25.93 -8.31 7.21
CA ASN A 39 -24.52 -8.48 7.53
C ASN A 39 -23.64 -8.07 6.33
N GLU A 40 -24.07 -8.46 5.12
CA GLU A 40 -23.38 -8.07 3.88
C GLU A 40 -23.41 -6.55 3.66
N LEU A 41 -24.59 -5.94 3.84
CA LEU A 41 -24.72 -4.48 3.76
C LEU A 41 -23.82 -3.77 4.78
N LYS A 42 -23.78 -4.25 6.03
CA LYS A 42 -22.88 -3.71 7.05
C LYS A 42 -21.40 -3.86 6.66
N ARG A 43 -21.03 -4.95 5.99
CA ARG A 43 -19.67 -5.17 5.49
C ARG A 43 -19.31 -4.12 4.44
N VAL A 44 -20.18 -3.93 3.44
CA VAL A 44 -19.99 -2.94 2.38
C VAL A 44 -19.85 -1.52 2.96
N ILE A 45 -20.77 -1.11 3.84
CA ILE A 45 -20.71 0.21 4.47
C ILE A 45 -19.40 0.42 5.24
N ARG A 46 -18.91 -0.61 5.96
CA ARG A 46 -17.64 -0.52 6.68
C ARG A 46 -16.44 -0.40 5.75
N GLU A 47 -16.47 -1.08 4.62
CA GLU A 47 -15.41 -0.99 3.61
C GLU A 47 -15.37 0.40 2.96
N GLU A 48 -16.53 0.97 2.63
CA GLU A 48 -16.64 2.33 2.10
C GLU A 48 -16.15 3.38 3.11
N ALA A 49 -16.62 3.30 4.35
CA ALA A 49 -16.18 4.20 5.42
C ALA A 49 -14.66 4.14 5.67
N ARG A 50 -14.06 2.95 5.56
CA ARG A 50 -12.60 2.81 5.63
C ARG A 50 -11.90 3.49 4.47
N LYS A 51 -12.40 3.32 3.23
CA LYS A 51 -11.82 3.98 2.05
C LYS A 51 -11.88 5.51 2.17
N GLU A 52 -13.00 6.05 2.65
CA GLU A 52 -13.13 7.50 2.91
C GLU A 52 -12.16 7.96 3.98
N SER A 53 -12.05 7.24 5.10
CA SER A 53 -11.10 7.56 6.17
C SER A 53 -9.65 7.54 5.68
N TYR A 54 -9.26 6.57 4.85
CA TYR A 54 -7.92 6.54 4.24
C TYR A 54 -7.69 7.74 3.31
N LYS A 55 -8.68 8.08 2.49
CA LYS A 55 -8.60 9.24 1.60
C LYS A 55 -8.40 10.54 2.38
N GLU A 56 -9.17 10.74 3.45
CA GLU A 56 -9.03 11.91 4.33
C GLU A 56 -7.66 11.97 5.01
N GLN A 57 -7.16 10.81 5.49
CA GLN A 57 -5.81 10.72 6.06
C GLN A 57 -4.74 11.07 5.05
N ILE A 58 -4.83 10.57 3.80
CA ILE A 58 -3.90 10.91 2.71
C ILE A 58 -3.91 12.41 2.45
N LEU A 59 -5.10 13.02 2.30
CA LEU A 59 -5.22 14.44 2.04
C LEU A 59 -4.66 15.30 3.18
N ARG A 60 -4.90 14.90 4.41
CA ARG A 60 -4.35 15.56 5.61
C ARG A 60 -2.83 15.46 5.63
N SER A 61 -2.28 14.25 5.46
CA SER A 61 -0.83 14.03 5.46
C SER A 61 -0.14 14.79 4.33
N ILE A 62 -0.74 14.87 3.14
CA ILE A 62 -0.21 15.69 2.04
C ILE A 62 -0.20 17.18 2.41
N SER A 63 -1.27 17.67 3.07
CA SER A 63 -1.36 19.09 3.46
C SER A 63 -0.40 19.49 4.58
N GLU A 64 -0.07 18.55 5.46
CA GLU A 64 0.81 18.75 6.61
C GLU A 64 2.29 18.41 6.30
N TYR A 65 2.54 17.76 5.16
CA TYR A 65 3.86 17.26 4.82
C TYR A 65 4.85 18.39 4.48
N GLN A 66 5.94 18.46 5.23
CA GLN A 66 7.05 19.35 4.96
C GLN A 66 8.16 18.56 4.26
N CYS A 67 8.44 18.96 3.03
CA CYS A 67 9.48 18.33 2.23
C CYS A 67 10.86 18.78 2.69
N ASN A 68 11.70 17.85 3.12
CA ASN A 68 13.14 18.07 3.28
C ASN A 68 13.83 17.56 2.00
N PRO A 69 14.26 18.43 1.08
CA PRO A 69 14.88 17.98 -0.17
C PRO A 69 16.17 17.22 0.12
N LEU A 70 16.45 16.24 -0.73
CA LEU A 70 17.76 15.62 -0.79
C LEU A 70 18.76 16.68 -1.28
N SER A 71 19.97 16.67 -0.76
CA SER A 71 21.05 17.50 -1.26
C SER A 71 22.20 16.59 -1.64
N TYR A 72 22.71 16.76 -2.84
CA TYR A 72 23.97 16.15 -3.24
C TYR A 72 25.04 17.24 -3.39
N ASP A 73 26.29 16.82 -3.40
CA ASP A 73 27.41 17.74 -3.48
C ASP A 73 27.64 18.19 -4.93
N GLU A 74 27.08 19.35 -5.30
CA GLU A 74 27.24 19.93 -6.64
C GLU A 74 28.72 20.20 -7.01
N SER A 75 29.62 20.32 -6.02
CA SER A 75 31.06 20.48 -6.28
C SER A 75 31.68 19.28 -6.99
N LYS A 76 30.99 18.14 -6.97
CA LYS A 76 31.35 16.92 -7.69
C LYS A 76 30.80 16.85 -9.12
N GLN A 77 30.29 17.96 -9.67
CA GLN A 77 29.88 18.01 -11.08
C GLN A 77 31.09 17.76 -11.97
N PHE A 78 31.04 16.63 -12.63
CA PHE A 78 32.14 16.20 -13.52
C PHE A 78 31.88 16.75 -14.92
N THR A 79 32.76 17.59 -15.39
CA THR A 79 32.80 18.07 -16.76
C THR A 79 33.57 17.06 -17.63
N GLY A 80 32.85 16.38 -18.51
CA GLY A 80 33.47 15.50 -19.51
C GLY A 80 33.21 14.01 -19.33
N ILE A 81 31.96 13.61 -19.47
CA ILE A 81 31.60 12.20 -19.56
C ILE A 81 32.11 11.66 -20.90
N LEU A 82 32.93 10.61 -20.83
CA LEU A 82 33.29 9.85 -22.02
C LEU A 82 32.03 9.15 -22.50
N LYS A 83 31.53 9.55 -23.68
CA LYS A 83 30.37 8.87 -24.29
C LYS A 83 30.77 7.47 -24.67
N THR A 84 30.03 6.51 -24.15
CA THR A 84 30.14 5.07 -24.44
C THR A 84 28.80 4.49 -24.75
N ASP A 85 28.77 3.30 -25.33
CA ASP A 85 27.50 2.56 -25.56
C ASP A 85 27.01 1.83 -24.29
N ASN A 86 27.46 2.27 -23.11
CA ASN A 86 27.08 1.66 -21.83
C ASN A 86 25.84 2.36 -21.24
N ASP A 87 24.96 1.55 -20.67
CA ASP A 87 23.82 2.00 -19.86
C ASP A 87 24.06 1.65 -18.39
N LEU A 88 23.41 2.37 -17.47
CA LEU A 88 23.53 2.12 -16.04
C LEU A 88 22.22 1.55 -15.49
N ILE A 89 22.31 0.41 -14.81
CA ILE A 89 21.20 -0.17 -14.05
C ILE A 89 21.37 0.23 -12.58
N ILE A 90 20.34 0.87 -12.04
CA ILE A 90 20.30 1.38 -10.68
C ILE A 90 19.21 0.60 -9.92
N SER A 91 19.57 -0.12 -8.87
CA SER A 91 18.64 -0.92 -8.09
C SER A 91 18.36 -0.27 -6.74
N CYS A 92 17.11 0.12 -6.50
CA CYS A 92 16.61 0.63 -5.22
C CYS A 92 15.59 -0.36 -4.67
N THR A 93 16.07 -1.36 -3.95
CA THR A 93 15.27 -2.41 -3.32
C THR A 93 15.46 -2.39 -1.81
N ASP A 94 14.50 -2.95 -1.07
CA ASP A 94 14.58 -3.12 0.39
C ASP A 94 14.84 -1.81 1.16
N ILE A 95 14.17 -0.74 0.73
CA ILE A 95 14.29 0.59 1.34
C ILE A 95 13.63 0.61 2.72
N HIS A 96 12.48 -0.04 2.88
CA HIS A 96 11.73 -0.14 4.12
C HIS A 96 11.52 1.19 4.85
N ALA A 97 11.10 2.23 4.10
CA ALA A 97 10.79 3.52 4.70
C ALA A 97 9.76 3.38 5.83
N GLY A 98 10.00 4.09 6.94
CA GLY A 98 9.13 4.12 8.13
C GLY A 98 9.57 3.19 9.26
N ILE A 99 10.60 2.36 9.09
CA ILE A 99 11.21 1.61 10.19
C ILE A 99 12.09 2.54 11.03
N GLU A 100 12.02 2.37 12.34
CA GLU A 100 12.95 2.93 13.31
C GLU A 100 13.57 1.81 14.14
N ILE A 101 14.89 1.65 14.02
CA ILE A 101 15.67 0.67 14.77
C ILE A 101 16.71 1.42 15.56
N ASP A 102 16.70 1.27 16.87
CA ASP A 102 17.75 1.77 17.76
C ASP A 102 18.10 0.69 18.77
N ASN A 103 19.15 -0.07 18.45
CA ASN A 103 19.65 -1.11 19.34
C ASN A 103 21.18 -1.15 19.33
N TYR A 104 21.77 -1.98 20.16
CA TYR A 104 23.24 -2.10 20.29
C TYR A 104 23.96 -2.38 18.95
N PHE A 105 23.34 -3.08 18.02
CA PHE A 105 23.96 -3.51 16.78
C PHE A 105 23.66 -2.63 15.58
N ASN A 106 22.52 -1.90 15.61
CA ASN A 106 22.06 -1.16 14.45
C ASN A 106 21.24 0.06 14.87
N LYS A 107 21.45 1.15 14.14
CA LYS A 107 20.60 2.32 14.17
C LYS A 107 20.11 2.62 12.76
N PHE A 108 18.79 2.69 12.59
CA PHE A 108 18.16 3.07 11.35
C PHE A 108 16.93 3.93 11.65
N ASP A 109 16.89 5.10 11.05
CA ASP A 109 15.82 6.08 11.15
C ASP A 109 15.69 6.85 9.83
N GLU A 110 14.79 7.81 9.77
CA GLU A 110 14.57 8.62 8.57
C GLU A 110 15.82 9.44 8.18
N GLU A 111 16.60 9.91 9.13
CA GLU A 111 17.83 10.64 8.86
C GLU A 111 18.90 9.73 8.24
N VAL A 112 19.04 8.52 8.76
CA VAL A 112 19.94 7.50 8.18
C VAL A 112 19.50 7.15 6.76
N LEU A 113 18.19 6.97 6.53
CA LEU A 113 17.66 6.68 5.21
C LEU A 113 17.99 7.79 4.22
N ARG A 114 17.76 9.06 4.58
CA ARG A 114 18.09 10.23 3.78
C ARG A 114 19.57 10.29 3.43
N ASN A 115 20.44 10.07 4.43
CA ASN A 115 21.87 10.08 4.23
C ASN A 115 22.34 8.96 3.29
N ARG A 116 21.71 7.78 3.35
CA ARG A 116 21.97 6.68 2.41
C ARG A 116 21.57 7.04 0.98
N PHE A 117 20.43 7.70 0.79
CA PHE A 117 20.03 8.18 -0.54
C PHE A 117 21.03 9.18 -1.11
N ASN A 118 21.52 10.14 -0.31
CA ASN A 118 22.53 11.10 -0.75
C ASN A 118 23.84 10.38 -1.15
N GLN A 119 24.33 9.47 -0.31
CA GLN A 119 25.52 8.68 -0.62
C GLN A 119 25.33 7.81 -1.86
N TYR A 120 24.13 7.31 -2.08
CA TYR A 120 23.83 6.49 -3.24
C TYR A 120 23.82 7.33 -4.53
N LEU A 121 23.28 8.54 -4.51
CA LEU A 121 23.36 9.49 -5.62
C LEU A 121 24.82 9.80 -5.97
N ASP A 122 25.64 10.17 -4.98
CA ASP A 122 27.07 10.41 -5.17
C ASP A 122 27.73 9.21 -5.87
N LYS A 123 27.39 8.00 -5.44
CA LYS A 123 27.98 6.78 -6.00
C LYS A 123 27.50 6.47 -7.41
N ILE A 124 26.25 6.74 -7.72
CA ILE A 124 25.67 6.60 -9.06
C ILE A 124 26.42 7.53 -10.04
N PHE A 125 26.62 8.77 -9.67
CA PHE A 125 27.32 9.74 -10.53
C PHE A 125 28.82 9.42 -10.68
N GLU A 126 29.46 8.93 -9.63
CA GLU A 126 30.82 8.42 -9.73
C GLU A 126 30.92 7.26 -10.73
N VAL A 127 30.00 6.31 -10.68
CA VAL A 127 29.95 5.15 -11.57
C VAL A 127 29.62 5.58 -13.00
N GLN A 128 28.63 6.46 -13.17
CA GLN A 128 28.27 7.03 -14.45
C GLN A 128 29.48 7.66 -15.15
N LEU A 129 30.20 8.50 -14.42
CA LEU A 129 31.40 9.15 -14.94
C LEU A 129 32.47 8.15 -15.38
N ARG A 130 32.70 7.14 -14.54
CA ARG A 130 33.70 6.10 -14.81
C ARG A 130 33.40 5.27 -16.04
N HIS A 131 32.13 4.97 -16.27
CA HIS A 131 31.66 4.09 -17.34
C HIS A 131 31.13 4.83 -18.56
N GLY A 132 30.93 6.15 -18.46
CA GLY A 132 30.37 6.95 -19.55
C GLY A 132 28.94 6.61 -19.93
N SER A 133 28.12 6.16 -18.95
CA SER A 133 26.77 5.71 -19.21
C SER A 133 25.85 6.89 -19.56
N GLU A 134 25.13 6.79 -20.70
CA GLU A 134 24.24 7.86 -21.17
C GLU A 134 22.81 7.70 -20.65
N ASN A 135 22.35 6.47 -20.42
CA ASN A 135 20.99 6.17 -19.98
C ASN A 135 21.00 5.43 -18.64
N ALA A 136 19.97 5.70 -17.83
CA ALA A 136 19.73 5.02 -16.56
C ALA A 136 18.45 4.18 -16.61
N TYR A 137 18.54 2.99 -16.02
CA TYR A 137 17.43 2.07 -15.81
C TYR A 137 17.25 1.83 -14.32
N VAL A 138 16.26 2.46 -13.70
CA VAL A 138 16.02 2.43 -12.26
C VAL A 138 14.98 1.37 -11.92
N ILE A 139 15.36 0.42 -11.09
CA ILE A 139 14.50 -0.64 -10.61
C ILE A 139 14.12 -0.35 -9.16
N LEU A 140 12.83 -0.20 -8.90
CA LEU A 140 12.27 0.10 -7.58
C LEU A 140 11.47 -1.10 -7.05
N SER A 141 11.75 -1.55 -5.83
CA SER A 141 10.99 -2.60 -5.15
C SER A 141 11.10 -2.44 -3.63
N GLU A 142 10.13 -2.99 -2.88
CA GLU A 142 10.11 -3.00 -1.40
C GLU A 142 10.42 -1.62 -0.78
N LEU A 143 9.66 -0.61 -1.20
CA LEU A 143 9.96 0.79 -0.87
C LEU A 143 9.56 1.17 0.55
N VAL A 144 8.47 0.57 1.06
CA VAL A 144 7.90 0.84 2.39
C VAL A 144 8.02 -0.38 3.29
N SER A 145 8.12 -0.16 4.58
CA SER A 145 8.08 -1.23 5.58
C SER A 145 6.74 -1.96 5.60
N GLY A 146 5.65 -1.22 5.34
CA GLY A 146 4.30 -1.80 5.32
C GLY A 146 3.77 -2.14 6.70
N ILE A 147 2.70 -2.95 6.72
CA ILE A 147 1.97 -3.29 7.95
C ILE A 147 1.66 -4.79 8.07
N ILE A 148 2.14 -5.62 7.14
CA ILE A 148 1.78 -7.05 7.07
C ILE A 148 2.56 -7.91 8.05
N HIS A 149 3.77 -7.53 8.41
CA HIS A 149 4.62 -8.23 9.36
C HIS A 149 4.48 -7.62 10.75
N ASN A 150 4.14 -8.44 11.74
CA ASN A 150 3.92 -7.96 13.11
C ASN A 150 5.18 -7.35 13.72
N GLU A 151 6.35 -7.90 13.42
CA GLU A 151 7.64 -7.41 13.91
C GLU A 151 7.93 -6.00 13.37
N LEU A 152 7.86 -5.83 12.05
CA LEU A 152 8.06 -4.53 11.40
C LEU A 152 7.01 -3.50 11.82
N ARG A 153 5.77 -3.94 12.08
CA ARG A 153 4.72 -3.07 12.55
C ARG A 153 4.98 -2.45 13.93
N ILE A 154 5.72 -3.15 14.79
CA ILE A 154 6.13 -2.65 16.11
C ILE A 154 7.28 -1.65 15.97
N GLU A 155 8.17 -1.87 15.01
CA GLU A 155 9.34 -1.03 14.74
C GLU A 155 9.02 0.20 13.86
N ASN A 156 7.82 0.27 13.28
CA ASN A 156 7.39 1.42 12.47
C ASN A 156 7.01 2.59 13.37
N ASN A 157 7.65 3.73 13.19
CA ASN A 157 7.26 5.01 13.79
C ASN A 157 6.28 5.82 12.92
N GLN A 158 6.07 5.40 11.67
CA GLN A 158 5.17 6.03 10.70
C GLN A 158 4.01 5.09 10.33
N ASN A 159 2.83 5.67 10.14
CA ASN A 159 1.73 4.92 9.53
C ASN A 159 1.99 4.68 8.03
N LEU A 160 1.23 3.78 7.41
CA LEU A 160 1.44 3.39 6.01
C LEU A 160 1.40 4.57 5.03
N ILE A 161 0.57 5.58 5.29
CA ILE A 161 0.43 6.77 4.44
C ILE A 161 1.65 7.66 4.57
N GLU A 162 2.12 7.87 5.79
CA GLU A 162 3.35 8.62 6.08
C GLU A 162 4.55 7.96 5.43
N GLN A 163 4.68 6.63 5.50
CA GLN A 163 5.72 5.86 4.79
C GLN A 163 5.70 6.11 3.29
N PHE A 164 4.50 6.09 2.67
CA PHE A 164 4.36 6.38 1.24
C PHE A 164 4.75 7.81 0.89
N LEU A 165 4.35 8.79 1.69
CA LEU A 165 4.69 10.18 1.45
C LEU A 165 6.19 10.42 1.58
N SER A 166 6.82 9.90 2.63
CA SER A 166 8.26 10.00 2.85
C SER A 166 9.05 9.40 1.67
N VAL A 167 8.73 8.15 1.29
CA VAL A 167 9.44 7.48 0.20
C VAL A 167 9.19 8.14 -1.15
N THR A 168 7.97 8.61 -1.41
CA THR A 168 7.64 9.32 -2.66
C THR A 168 8.45 10.60 -2.78
N ASN A 169 8.62 11.33 -1.69
CA ASN A 169 9.45 12.52 -1.68
C ASN A 169 10.92 12.20 -1.98
N TYR A 170 11.52 11.23 -1.28
CA TYR A 170 12.90 10.83 -1.53
C TYR A 170 13.10 10.35 -2.98
N LEU A 171 12.21 9.54 -3.50
CA LEU A 171 12.30 9.05 -4.88
C LEU A 171 12.08 10.18 -5.91
N SER A 172 11.21 11.13 -5.65
CA SER A 172 11.02 12.27 -6.55
C SER A 172 12.29 13.09 -6.69
N HIS A 173 12.96 13.41 -5.58
CA HIS A 173 14.25 14.09 -5.61
C HIS A 173 15.35 13.23 -6.25
N PHE A 174 15.42 11.95 -5.86
CA PHE A 174 16.39 11.00 -6.38
C PHE A 174 16.29 10.86 -7.91
N LEU A 175 15.10 10.76 -8.47
CA LEU A 175 14.87 10.66 -9.91
C LEU A 175 15.07 12.00 -10.62
N SER A 176 14.71 13.10 -9.96
CA SER A 176 14.97 14.45 -10.49
C SER A 176 16.44 14.69 -10.70
N GLU A 177 17.27 14.38 -9.69
CA GLU A 177 18.73 14.54 -9.80
C GLU A 177 19.31 13.67 -10.93
N GLN A 178 18.85 12.44 -11.08
CA GLN A 178 19.28 11.60 -12.19
C GLN A 178 18.89 12.17 -13.55
N SER A 179 17.73 12.81 -13.66
CA SER A 179 17.27 13.39 -14.93
C SER A 179 18.15 14.53 -15.43
N TYR A 180 18.93 15.17 -14.58
CA TYR A 180 19.92 16.16 -14.98
C TYR A 180 21.23 15.56 -15.50
N HIS A 181 21.53 14.32 -15.10
CA HIS A 181 22.81 13.67 -15.40
C HIS A 181 22.73 12.62 -16.51
N PHE A 182 21.56 12.08 -16.79
CA PHE A 182 21.34 11.08 -17.85
C PHE A 182 20.48 11.61 -18.98
N ASN A 183 20.75 11.17 -20.20
CA ASN A 183 19.93 11.50 -21.37
C ASN A 183 18.52 10.93 -21.26
N SER A 184 18.36 9.75 -20.65
CA SER A 184 17.07 9.16 -20.34
C SER A 184 17.14 8.40 -19.00
N VAL A 185 16.03 8.48 -18.24
CA VAL A 185 15.84 7.74 -17.00
C VAL A 185 14.58 6.90 -17.13
N ASN A 186 14.74 5.58 -17.21
CA ASN A 186 13.68 4.61 -17.35
C ASN A 186 13.40 3.97 -16.00
N VAL A 187 12.19 4.10 -15.48
CA VAL A 187 11.83 3.64 -14.13
C VAL A 187 10.92 2.40 -14.23
N TYR A 188 11.34 1.32 -13.57
CA TYR A 188 10.60 0.07 -13.46
C TYR A 188 10.22 -0.18 -12.00
N ILE A 189 8.93 -0.32 -11.73
CA ILE A 189 8.44 -0.56 -10.38
C ILE A 189 7.97 -2.00 -10.29
N CYS A 190 8.68 -2.80 -9.50
CA CYS A 190 8.31 -4.16 -9.19
C CYS A 190 7.41 -4.21 -7.95
N GLN A 191 6.38 -5.04 -8.01
CA GLN A 191 5.47 -5.19 -6.88
C GLN A 191 6.15 -5.98 -5.75
N GLY A 192 6.35 -5.33 -4.62
CA GLY A 192 6.84 -5.96 -3.40
C GLY A 192 5.73 -6.56 -2.53
N ASN A 193 6.13 -7.42 -1.58
CA ASN A 193 5.20 -8.06 -0.65
C ASN A 193 4.75 -7.11 0.48
N HIS A 194 5.57 -6.13 0.87
CA HIS A 194 5.29 -5.18 1.96
C HIS A 194 4.19 -4.15 1.65
N ARG A 195 3.80 -4.01 0.39
CA ARG A 195 2.70 -3.12 -0.03
C ARG A 195 1.30 -3.65 0.26
N ARG A 196 1.19 -4.90 0.72
CA ARG A 196 -0.10 -5.50 1.02
C ARG A 196 -0.69 -4.88 2.28
N ILE A 197 -1.99 -4.61 2.23
CA ILE A 197 -2.77 -4.11 3.38
C ILE A 197 -3.24 -5.29 4.25
N ARG A 198 -3.27 -6.51 3.67
CA ARG A 198 -3.72 -7.73 4.34
C ARG A 198 -2.63 -8.80 4.34
N PRO A 199 -2.44 -9.53 5.47
CA PRO A 199 -1.41 -10.56 5.57
C PRO A 199 -1.64 -11.75 4.63
N LYS A 200 -2.89 -12.07 4.28
CA LYS A 200 -3.22 -13.18 3.39
C LYS A 200 -3.32 -12.69 1.95
N LYS A 201 -2.68 -13.44 1.02
CA LYS A 201 -3.03 -13.35 -0.40
C LYS A 201 -4.48 -13.80 -0.52
N GLU A 202 -5.37 -12.91 -0.92
CA GLU A 202 -6.65 -13.29 -1.49
C GLU A 202 -6.35 -13.53 -2.98
N ASP A 203 -6.58 -14.75 -3.42
CA ASP A 203 -6.49 -15.15 -4.82
C ASP A 203 -7.57 -14.43 -5.65
#